data_be915923fbe9ab3eb221edb2c1b8e408
#
_entry.id   be915923fbe9ab3eb221edb2c1b8e408
#
_cell.length_a   1.000
_cell.length_b   1.000
_cell.length_c   1.000
_cell.angle_alpha   90.00
_cell.angle_beta   90.00
_cell.angle_gamma   90.00
#
_symmetry.space_group_name_H-M   'P 1'
#
loop_
_entity.id
_entity.type
_entity.pdbx_description
1 polymer ?
#
loop_
_entity_poly.entity_id
_entity_poly.type
_entity_poly.pdbx_seq_one_letter_code
_entity_poly.pdbx_strand_id
1 'polypeptide(L)'
;MRRPCRLRTIPAMIRDQSAKKPAKGASKKVAPENKKVAPEKEKAAPKKIAKALAGTKAAIIVAPSFRRERALIKRGVWPVAGCDEAGRGPLAGPVVAAAVILDPDRIPRGIDDSKRLTAEERERLFDKICETAQVSVAVASRARIDRDNILRASLWALKRAVVALPEQPRHVFVDGRDRLDTACDCEAVIGGDGIVLSIAAASIVAKVTRDRLMCALAQDCPGYGFEQHKGYAVPEHLDALNRLGPTVHHRSFFAPVAAARAKHMPWTVEPAQDLFAVTEIELQVDTGLEVDVSANL
;
A
#
# COMPACT_ATOMS: atom_id res chain seq x y z
N MET A 1 18.33 -5.70 27.93
CA MET A 1 17.76 -4.36 27.75
C MET A 1 17.72 -4.04 26.26
N ARG A 2 16.56 -4.10 25.63
CA ARG A 2 16.37 -3.86 24.18
C ARG A 2 15.72 -2.49 24.00
N ARG A 3 16.32 -1.66 23.16
CA ARG A 3 15.83 -0.29 22.90
C ARG A 3 14.58 -0.32 22.01
N PRO A 4 13.56 0.52 22.28
CA PRO A 4 12.38 0.60 21.42
C PRO A 4 12.73 1.30 20.10
N CYS A 5 12.13 0.84 19.01
CA CYS A 5 12.21 1.43 17.69
C CYS A 5 11.57 2.82 17.71
N ARG A 6 12.39 3.87 17.78
CA ARG A 6 11.93 5.28 17.67
C ARG A 6 11.93 5.67 16.20
N LEU A 7 10.75 5.79 15.63
CA LEU A 7 10.57 6.64 14.46
C LEU A 7 10.87 8.08 14.87
N ARG A 8 11.93 8.67 14.31
CA ARG A 8 12.28 10.06 14.57
C ARG A 8 11.18 10.98 14.05
N THR A 9 10.65 11.78 14.95
CA THR A 9 9.73 12.88 14.69
C THR A 9 10.39 13.90 13.75
N ILE A 10 9.73 14.22 12.65
CA ILE A 10 10.12 15.31 11.75
C ILE A 10 9.77 16.63 12.45
N PRO A 11 10.69 17.61 12.55
CA PRO A 11 10.41 18.88 13.20
C PRO A 11 9.46 19.75 12.37
N ALA A 12 8.47 20.33 13.04
CA ALA A 12 7.56 21.32 12.48
C ALA A 12 8.29 22.60 12.11
N MET A 13 8.18 23.04 10.85
CA MET A 13 8.62 24.39 10.42
C MET A 13 7.42 25.28 10.11
N ILE A 14 7.33 26.31 10.94
CA ILE A 14 6.92 27.71 10.71
C ILE A 14 5.56 27.97 10.02
N ARG A 15 4.63 28.46 10.86
CA ARG A 15 3.45 29.23 10.47
C ARG A 15 3.86 30.65 10.05
N ASP A 16 3.41 31.11 8.89
CA ASP A 16 3.27 32.53 8.62
C ASP A 16 1.79 32.89 8.50
N GLN A 17 1.37 33.93 9.26
CA GLN A 17 0.01 34.46 9.31
C GLN A 17 -0.03 35.74 8.48
N SER A 18 -0.87 35.78 7.45
CA SER A 18 -1.45 37.06 7.04
C SER A 18 -2.81 36.83 6.36
N ALA A 19 -3.84 37.09 7.14
CA ALA A 19 -5.22 37.13 6.69
C ALA A 19 -5.54 38.46 6.02
N LYS A 20 -6.15 38.44 4.82
CA LYS A 20 -6.98 39.53 4.32
C LYS A 20 -8.32 38.98 3.82
N LYS A 21 -9.41 39.45 4.42
CA LYS A 21 -10.80 39.19 4.02
C LYS A 21 -11.10 39.95 2.74
N PRO A 22 -11.91 39.43 1.82
CA PRO A 22 -12.65 40.22 0.84
C PRO A 22 -14.14 40.35 1.20
N ALA A 23 -14.70 41.46 0.70
CA ALA A 23 -15.98 42.05 1.00
C ALA A 23 -17.18 41.33 0.37
N LYS A 24 -18.36 41.60 0.97
CA LYS A 24 -19.70 41.17 0.57
C LYS A 24 -20.11 41.81 -0.75
N GLY A 25 -20.59 41.02 -1.72
CA GLY A 25 -21.31 41.48 -2.92
C GLY A 25 -22.68 40.79 -3.03
N ALA A 26 -23.71 41.60 -3.32
CA ALA A 26 -25.11 41.28 -3.18
C ALA A 26 -25.68 40.30 -4.21
N SER A 27 -26.65 39.51 -3.78
CA SER A 27 -27.43 38.54 -4.53
C SER A 27 -28.51 39.22 -5.38
N LYS A 28 -28.68 38.80 -6.65
CA LYS A 28 -29.92 38.92 -7.39
C LYS A 28 -30.59 37.55 -7.55
N LYS A 29 -31.82 37.46 -7.04
CA LYS A 29 -32.73 36.32 -7.22
C LYS A 29 -33.24 36.26 -8.63
N VAL A 30 -33.17 35.09 -9.27
CA VAL A 30 -33.97 34.74 -10.46
C VAL A 30 -34.74 33.47 -10.13
N ALA A 31 -36.06 33.48 -10.32
CA ALA A 31 -36.97 32.38 -10.04
C ALA A 31 -36.93 31.32 -11.16
N PRO A 32 -37.13 30.04 -10.88
CA PRO A 32 -37.23 29.01 -11.89
C PRO A 32 -38.67 28.80 -12.37
N GLU A 33 -38.82 28.72 -13.69
CA GLU A 33 -40.04 28.29 -14.36
C GLU A 33 -40.27 26.78 -14.22
N ASN A 34 -41.48 26.45 -13.78
CA ASN A 34 -41.96 25.08 -13.59
C ASN A 34 -42.51 24.52 -14.91
N LYS A 35 -41.82 23.57 -15.56
CA LYS A 35 -42.41 22.70 -16.59
C LYS A 35 -42.72 21.32 -16.01
N LYS A 36 -44.02 21.02 -15.85
CA LYS A 36 -44.55 19.72 -15.48
C LYS A 36 -44.27 18.70 -16.60
N VAL A 37 -43.54 17.63 -16.28
CA VAL A 37 -43.43 16.42 -17.12
C VAL A 37 -44.26 15.33 -16.47
N ALA A 38 -45.14 14.68 -17.22
CA ALA A 38 -46.05 13.63 -16.78
C ALA A 38 -45.28 12.31 -16.51
N PRO A 39 -45.76 11.42 -15.59
CA PRO A 39 -45.07 10.18 -15.26
C PRO A 39 -45.27 9.12 -16.35
N GLU A 40 -44.17 8.60 -16.82
CA GLU A 40 -44.09 7.43 -17.71
C GLU A 40 -44.33 6.15 -16.93
N LYS A 41 -45.20 5.28 -17.44
CA LYS A 41 -45.63 4.03 -16.78
C LYS A 41 -44.51 3.00 -16.74
N GLU A 42 -44.11 2.67 -15.55
CA GLU A 42 -43.15 1.60 -15.23
C GLU A 42 -43.73 0.22 -15.61
N LYS A 43 -43.12 -0.48 -16.60
CA LYS A 43 -43.49 -1.84 -17.00
C LYS A 43 -42.84 -2.82 -16.00
N ALA A 44 -43.70 -3.55 -15.29
CA ALA A 44 -43.33 -4.60 -14.36
C ALA A 44 -42.46 -5.69 -15.05
N ALA A 45 -41.30 -5.97 -14.52
CA ALA A 45 -40.41 -7.07 -14.93
C ALA A 45 -40.94 -8.44 -14.44
N PRO A 46 -40.69 -9.52 -15.17
CA PRO A 46 -41.33 -10.83 -14.88
C PRO A 46 -40.71 -11.50 -13.65
N LYS A 47 -41.59 -11.98 -12.76
CA LYS A 47 -41.34 -12.69 -11.48
C LYS A 47 -40.66 -14.07 -11.58
N LYS A 48 -39.80 -14.33 -12.56
CA LYS A 48 -39.17 -15.66 -12.74
C LYS A 48 -37.66 -15.72 -12.39
N ILE A 49 -37.02 -14.65 -11.94
CA ILE A 49 -35.57 -14.64 -11.62
C ILE A 49 -35.31 -14.84 -10.12
N ALA A 50 -36.32 -14.75 -9.25
CA ALA A 50 -36.13 -14.81 -7.79
C ALA A 50 -35.94 -16.24 -7.22
N LYS A 51 -35.95 -17.31 -8.04
CA LYS A 51 -35.86 -18.71 -7.55
C LYS A 51 -34.51 -19.40 -7.83
N ALA A 52 -33.55 -18.73 -8.44
CA ALA A 52 -32.25 -19.33 -8.80
C ALA A 52 -31.07 -18.96 -7.87
N LEU A 53 -31.29 -18.15 -6.81
CA LEU A 53 -30.23 -17.68 -5.89
C LEU A 53 -30.31 -18.28 -4.49
N ALA A 54 -31.15 -19.30 -4.25
CA ALA A 54 -31.27 -19.98 -2.97
C ALA A 54 -30.40 -21.25 -2.90
N GLY A 55 -29.10 -21.14 -3.18
CA GLY A 55 -28.21 -22.30 -3.18
C GLY A 55 -26.72 -22.00 -3.08
N THR A 56 -26.31 -20.76 -2.92
CA THR A 56 -24.90 -20.46 -2.59
C THR A 56 -24.65 -20.86 -1.14
N LYS A 57 -24.01 -22.02 -0.94
CA LYS A 57 -23.37 -22.35 0.34
C LYS A 57 -22.52 -21.15 0.74
N ALA A 58 -22.86 -20.49 1.85
CA ALA A 58 -22.01 -19.46 2.44
C ALA A 58 -20.60 -20.08 2.55
N ALA A 59 -19.65 -19.54 1.83
CA ALA A 59 -18.27 -19.99 1.92
C ALA A 59 -17.88 -19.78 3.39
N ILE A 60 -17.49 -20.85 4.08
CA ILE A 60 -16.97 -20.74 5.45
C ILE A 60 -15.70 -19.89 5.35
N ILE A 61 -15.79 -18.64 5.80
CA ILE A 61 -14.64 -17.74 5.85
C ILE A 61 -13.73 -18.29 6.94
N VAL A 62 -12.65 -18.94 6.55
CA VAL A 62 -11.63 -19.44 7.48
C VAL A 62 -10.65 -18.30 7.72
N ALA A 63 -10.40 -17.98 9.00
CA ALA A 63 -9.36 -17.02 9.38
C ALA A 63 -7.96 -17.60 9.08
N PRO A 64 -6.96 -16.73 8.79
CA PRO A 64 -5.58 -17.17 8.59
C PRO A 64 -5.03 -17.86 9.85
N SER A 65 -4.16 -18.83 9.67
CA SER A 65 -3.66 -19.66 10.76
C SER A 65 -2.16 -19.83 10.71
N PHE A 66 -1.52 -19.99 11.88
CA PHE A 66 -0.09 -20.24 12.04
C PHE A 66 0.30 -21.72 11.82
N ARG A 67 -0.50 -22.45 11.04
CA ARG A 67 -0.27 -23.90 10.84
C ARG A 67 0.91 -24.19 9.92
N ARG A 68 1.07 -23.39 8.84
CA ARG A 68 2.14 -23.57 7.86
C ARG A 68 3.49 -23.22 8.48
N GLU A 69 3.57 -22.09 9.16
CA GLU A 69 4.77 -21.67 9.87
C GLU A 69 5.15 -22.70 10.94
N ARG A 70 4.18 -23.15 11.74
CA ARG A 70 4.42 -24.17 12.78
C ARG A 70 4.90 -25.52 12.19
N ALA A 71 4.43 -25.89 11.00
CA ALA A 71 4.90 -27.12 10.34
C ALA A 71 6.37 -27.00 9.91
N LEU A 72 6.82 -25.84 9.46
CA LEU A 72 8.23 -25.57 9.14
C LEU A 72 9.10 -25.54 10.40
N ILE A 73 8.63 -24.86 11.46
CA ILE A 73 9.33 -24.81 12.76
C ILE A 73 9.57 -26.21 13.31
N LYS A 74 8.57 -27.11 13.27
CA LYS A 74 8.71 -28.51 13.69
C LYS A 74 9.74 -29.28 12.88
N ARG A 75 10.04 -28.85 11.66
CA ARG A 75 11.09 -29.43 10.79
C ARG A 75 12.44 -28.74 10.98
N GLY A 76 12.59 -27.85 11.95
CA GLY A 76 13.82 -27.10 12.22
C GLY A 76 14.06 -25.93 11.26
N VAL A 77 13.05 -25.50 10.49
CA VAL A 77 13.13 -24.34 9.60
C VAL A 77 12.63 -23.11 10.34
N TRP A 78 13.55 -22.25 10.76
CA TRP A 78 13.30 -20.98 11.46
C TRP A 78 14.45 -20.01 11.19
N PRO A 79 14.23 -18.70 11.01
CA PRO A 79 12.95 -17.98 11.05
C PRO A 79 12.08 -18.19 9.78
N VAL A 80 10.75 -17.99 9.91
CA VAL A 80 9.79 -18.03 8.80
C VAL A 80 9.12 -16.68 8.68
N ALA A 81 9.20 -16.06 7.51
CA ALA A 81 8.58 -14.78 7.24
C ALA A 81 7.34 -14.92 6.34
N GLY A 82 6.37 -14.03 6.53
CA GLY A 82 5.31 -13.76 5.55
C GLY A 82 5.51 -12.38 4.95
N CYS A 83 5.19 -12.18 3.68
CA CYS A 83 5.23 -10.87 3.05
C CYS A 83 4.04 -10.63 2.13
N ASP A 84 3.61 -9.35 2.08
CA ASP A 84 2.49 -8.87 1.27
C ASP A 84 2.71 -7.40 0.90
N GLU A 85 1.98 -6.90 -0.11
CA GLU A 85 2.04 -5.53 -0.57
C GLU A 85 0.67 -4.86 -0.58
N ALA A 86 0.67 -3.55 -0.41
CA ALA A 86 -0.49 -2.67 -0.55
C ALA A 86 -0.25 -1.61 -1.63
N GLY A 87 -1.29 -1.32 -2.41
CA GLY A 87 -1.25 -0.18 -3.33
C GLY A 87 -0.90 -0.50 -4.77
N ARG A 88 -1.17 -1.69 -5.31
CA ARG A 88 -0.99 -2.00 -6.74
C ARG A 88 -2.01 -1.31 -7.64
N GLY A 89 -3.29 -1.30 -7.25
CA GLY A 89 -4.40 -0.77 -8.05
C GLY A 89 -4.60 0.75 -8.10
N PRO A 90 -4.18 1.57 -7.11
CA PRO A 90 -4.37 3.02 -7.13
C PRO A 90 -3.72 3.73 -8.32
N LEU A 91 -4.29 4.87 -8.70
CA LEU A 91 -3.76 5.78 -9.74
C LEU A 91 -2.60 6.63 -9.24
N ALA A 92 -2.48 6.82 -7.92
CA ALA A 92 -1.47 7.67 -7.30
C ALA A 92 -0.82 7.01 -6.08
N GLY A 93 0.38 7.46 -5.76
CA GLY A 93 1.16 7.03 -4.60
C GLY A 93 1.95 5.73 -4.82
N PRO A 94 2.74 5.34 -3.79
CA PRO A 94 3.65 4.21 -3.87
C PRO A 94 2.94 2.85 -3.75
N VAL A 95 3.68 1.79 -4.07
CA VAL A 95 3.45 0.45 -3.53
C VAL A 95 4.26 0.30 -2.25
N VAL A 96 3.63 -0.21 -1.21
CA VAL A 96 4.29 -0.51 0.07
C VAL A 96 4.23 -2.01 0.30
N ALA A 97 5.38 -2.63 0.49
CA ALA A 97 5.52 -4.02 0.88
C ALA A 97 5.97 -4.14 2.33
N ALA A 98 5.54 -5.17 3.01
CA ALA A 98 6.01 -5.52 4.34
C ALA A 98 6.43 -6.98 4.40
N ALA A 99 7.38 -7.29 5.28
CA ALA A 99 7.74 -8.65 5.67
C ALA A 99 7.69 -8.76 7.20
N VAL A 100 7.13 -9.86 7.70
CA VAL A 100 6.89 -10.08 9.13
C VAL A 100 7.31 -11.49 9.53
N ILE A 101 8.17 -11.59 10.58
CA ILE A 101 8.44 -12.82 11.30
C ILE A 101 7.68 -12.74 12.62
N LEU A 102 6.62 -13.54 12.76
CA LEU A 102 5.84 -13.60 14.01
C LEU A 102 6.60 -14.41 15.06
N ASP A 103 6.67 -13.90 16.29
CA ASP A 103 7.15 -14.66 17.44
C ASP A 103 6.10 -15.71 17.83
N PRO A 104 6.40 -17.02 17.78
CA PRO A 104 5.43 -18.08 18.06
C PRO A 104 4.77 -18.00 19.44
N ASP A 105 5.48 -17.42 20.42
CA ASP A 105 5.01 -17.30 21.80
C ASP A 105 4.21 -16.02 22.07
N ARG A 106 4.26 -15.05 21.15
CA ARG A 106 3.69 -13.70 21.33
C ARG A 106 2.81 -13.24 20.18
N ILE A 107 2.13 -14.17 19.50
CA ILE A 107 1.27 -13.84 18.35
C ILE A 107 0.07 -12.98 18.78
N PRO A 108 -0.14 -11.78 18.21
CA PRO A 108 -1.32 -10.97 18.49
C PRO A 108 -2.61 -11.68 18.07
N ARG A 109 -3.64 -11.60 18.93
CA ARG A 109 -4.96 -12.15 18.61
C ARG A 109 -5.72 -11.22 17.66
N GLY A 110 -6.46 -11.80 16.72
CA GLY A 110 -7.34 -11.08 15.81
C GLY A 110 -6.68 -10.66 14.50
N ILE A 111 -5.47 -11.14 14.19
CA ILE A 111 -4.89 -10.99 12.85
C ILE A 111 -5.80 -11.69 11.84
N ASP A 112 -6.23 -10.96 10.82
CA ASP A 112 -7.03 -11.45 9.68
C ASP A 112 -6.62 -10.70 8.41
N ASP A 113 -7.18 -11.08 7.26
CA ASP A 113 -7.06 -10.33 6.01
C ASP A 113 -7.40 -8.85 6.25
N SER A 114 -6.48 -7.96 5.89
CA SER A 114 -6.58 -6.53 6.15
C SER A 114 -7.84 -5.88 5.55
N LYS A 115 -8.43 -6.51 4.53
CA LYS A 115 -9.67 -6.05 3.88
C LYS A 115 -10.93 -6.38 4.68
N ARG A 116 -10.84 -7.33 5.63
CA ARG A 116 -11.95 -7.72 6.53
C ARG A 116 -11.98 -6.92 7.82
N LEU A 117 -10.88 -6.25 8.15
CA LEU A 117 -10.72 -5.46 9.37
C LEU A 117 -11.18 -4.02 9.15
N THR A 118 -11.72 -3.39 10.18
CA THR A 118 -11.95 -1.94 10.21
C THR A 118 -10.63 -1.17 10.24
N ALA A 119 -10.65 0.13 10.00
CA ALA A 119 -9.44 0.96 10.07
C ALA A 119 -8.84 0.95 11.48
N GLU A 120 -9.67 1.05 12.51
CA GLU A 120 -9.28 1.06 13.92
C GLU A 120 -8.67 -0.28 14.35
N GLU A 121 -9.23 -1.41 13.87
CA GLU A 121 -8.68 -2.73 14.13
C GLU A 121 -7.33 -2.92 13.48
N ARG A 122 -7.16 -2.44 12.23
CA ARG A 122 -5.86 -2.48 11.54
C ARG A 122 -4.80 -1.67 12.28
N GLU A 123 -5.11 -0.44 12.71
CA GLU A 123 -4.18 0.41 13.46
C GLU A 123 -3.77 -0.27 14.79
N ARG A 124 -4.75 -0.77 15.56
CA ARG A 124 -4.48 -1.49 16.81
C ARG A 124 -3.61 -2.73 16.61
N LEU A 125 -3.85 -3.50 15.53
CA LEU A 125 -3.07 -4.69 15.22
C LEU A 125 -1.68 -4.33 14.69
N PHE A 126 -1.56 -3.27 13.91
CA PHE A 126 -0.27 -2.74 13.45
C PHE A 126 0.66 -2.48 14.63
N ASP A 127 0.20 -1.74 15.64
CA ASP A 127 1.01 -1.44 16.82
C ASP A 127 1.44 -2.73 17.54
N LYS A 128 0.50 -3.67 17.75
CA LYS A 128 0.80 -4.96 18.39
C LYS A 128 1.78 -5.82 17.59
N ILE A 129 1.65 -5.87 16.26
CA ILE A 129 2.57 -6.61 15.41
C ILE A 129 3.97 -5.99 15.51
N CYS A 130 4.09 -4.66 15.46
CA CYS A 130 5.36 -3.95 15.60
C CYS A 130 6.02 -4.16 16.98
N GLU A 131 5.22 -4.35 18.05
CA GLU A 131 5.72 -4.62 19.41
C GLU A 131 6.19 -6.06 19.62
N THR A 132 5.60 -7.03 18.91
CA THR A 132 5.79 -8.46 19.21
C THR A 132 6.48 -9.26 18.13
N ALA A 133 6.62 -8.71 16.92
CA ALA A 133 7.19 -9.38 15.77
C ALA A 133 8.41 -8.64 15.21
N GLN A 134 9.20 -9.30 14.38
CA GLN A 134 10.19 -8.62 13.54
C GLN A 134 9.49 -8.14 12.26
N VAL A 135 9.62 -6.85 11.98
CA VAL A 135 8.90 -6.19 10.88
C VAL A 135 9.87 -5.38 10.04
N SER A 136 9.71 -5.45 8.75
CA SER A 136 10.38 -4.57 7.80
C SER A 136 9.38 -4.06 6.76
N VAL A 137 9.65 -2.88 6.22
CA VAL A 137 8.82 -2.24 5.20
C VAL A 137 9.71 -1.70 4.09
N ALA A 138 9.27 -1.88 2.85
CA ALA A 138 9.92 -1.27 1.69
C ALA A 138 8.87 -0.54 0.83
N VAL A 139 9.28 0.58 0.24
CA VAL A 139 8.41 1.46 -0.54
C VAL A 139 8.94 1.55 -1.97
N ALA A 140 8.12 1.14 -2.95
CA ALA A 140 8.39 1.40 -4.35
C ALA A 140 7.70 2.71 -4.76
N SER A 141 8.50 3.71 -5.09
CA SER A 141 8.02 5.03 -5.50
C SER A 141 7.22 4.99 -6.80
N ARG A 142 6.48 6.07 -7.08
CA ARG A 142 5.82 6.26 -8.37
C ARG A 142 6.84 6.20 -9.53
N ALA A 143 8.01 6.81 -9.37
CA ALA A 143 9.04 6.80 -10.40
C ALA A 143 9.52 5.37 -10.72
N ARG A 144 9.70 4.51 -9.68
CA ARG A 144 10.01 3.09 -9.89
C ARG A 144 8.87 2.35 -10.60
N ILE A 145 7.61 2.61 -10.23
CA ILE A 145 6.44 1.99 -10.88
C ILE A 145 6.40 2.37 -12.37
N ASP A 146 6.66 3.62 -12.70
CA ASP A 146 6.68 4.10 -14.09
C ASP A 146 7.85 3.50 -14.88
N ARG A 147 9.03 3.33 -14.26
CA ARG A 147 10.22 2.74 -14.92
C ARG A 147 10.07 1.23 -15.14
N ASP A 148 9.66 0.49 -14.11
CA ASP A 148 9.78 -0.97 -14.06
C ASP A 148 8.45 -1.70 -14.33
N ASN A 149 7.34 -1.01 -14.40
CA ASN A 149 5.93 -1.42 -14.30
C ASN A 149 5.52 -1.87 -12.88
N ILE A 150 4.19 -1.96 -12.69
CA ILE A 150 3.60 -2.24 -11.36
C ILE A 150 3.98 -3.63 -10.81
N LEU A 151 4.10 -4.65 -11.66
CA LEU A 151 4.45 -6.00 -11.22
C LEU A 151 5.89 -6.05 -10.72
N ARG A 152 6.84 -5.58 -11.53
CA ARG A 152 8.26 -5.58 -11.17
C ARG A 152 8.55 -4.69 -9.97
N ALA A 153 7.91 -3.52 -9.88
CA ALA A 153 8.02 -2.63 -8.72
C ALA A 153 7.50 -3.28 -7.44
N SER A 154 6.38 -4.04 -7.50
CA SER A 154 5.85 -4.79 -6.36
C SER A 154 6.81 -5.91 -5.93
N LEU A 155 7.28 -6.74 -6.86
CA LEU A 155 8.23 -7.82 -6.56
C LEU A 155 9.55 -7.29 -5.98
N TRP A 156 10.05 -6.16 -6.51
CA TRP A 156 11.21 -5.48 -5.96
C TRP A 156 10.96 -5.04 -4.51
N ALA A 157 9.82 -4.41 -4.22
CA ALA A 157 9.50 -3.95 -2.87
C ALA A 157 9.37 -5.13 -1.89
N LEU A 158 8.71 -6.22 -2.29
CA LEU A 158 8.60 -7.44 -1.50
C LEU A 158 9.99 -8.04 -1.19
N LYS A 159 10.86 -8.16 -2.21
CA LYS A 159 12.24 -8.64 -2.02
C LYS A 159 13.01 -7.73 -1.05
N ARG A 160 12.91 -6.41 -1.22
CA ARG A 160 13.57 -5.44 -0.33
C ARG A 160 13.06 -5.51 1.11
N ALA A 161 11.76 -5.71 1.32
CA ALA A 161 11.19 -5.92 2.65
C ALA A 161 11.78 -7.18 3.30
N VAL A 162 11.86 -8.30 2.58
CA VAL A 162 12.46 -9.54 3.10
C VAL A 162 13.93 -9.35 3.47
N VAL A 163 14.72 -8.72 2.59
CA VAL A 163 16.16 -8.47 2.83
C VAL A 163 16.40 -7.52 4.00
N ALA A 164 15.49 -6.58 4.25
CA ALA A 164 15.59 -5.60 5.33
C ALA A 164 15.12 -6.11 6.72
N LEU A 165 14.70 -7.37 6.83
CA LEU A 165 14.37 -7.98 8.12
C LEU A 165 15.61 -8.01 9.04
N PRO A 166 15.44 -7.76 10.35
CA PRO A 166 16.55 -7.80 11.31
C PRO A 166 17.26 -9.17 11.38
N GLU A 167 16.50 -10.25 11.17
CA GLU A 167 17.00 -11.62 11.08
C GLU A 167 16.59 -12.19 9.73
N GLN A 168 17.55 -12.79 9.00
CA GLN A 168 17.27 -13.33 7.68
C GLN A 168 16.43 -14.61 7.79
N PRO A 169 15.28 -14.70 7.10
CA PRO A 169 14.42 -15.86 7.15
C PRO A 169 15.07 -17.04 6.41
N ARG A 170 14.76 -18.28 6.87
CA ARG A 170 15.08 -19.51 6.17
C ARG A 170 13.97 -19.94 5.22
N HIS A 171 12.77 -19.38 5.39
CA HIS A 171 11.63 -19.59 4.49
C HIS A 171 10.76 -18.34 4.45
N VAL A 172 10.23 -18.01 3.25
CA VAL A 172 9.34 -16.89 3.03
C VAL A 172 8.05 -17.37 2.38
N PHE A 173 6.91 -17.04 2.99
CA PHE A 173 5.60 -17.09 2.34
C PHE A 173 5.30 -15.73 1.73
N VAL A 174 4.94 -15.69 0.45
CA VAL A 174 4.56 -14.44 -0.26
C VAL A 174 3.13 -14.54 -0.75
N ASP A 175 2.33 -13.47 -0.57
CA ASP A 175 1.00 -13.42 -1.17
C ASP A 175 1.08 -13.36 -2.70
N GLY A 176 0.17 -14.09 -3.37
CA GLY A 176 0.06 -14.09 -4.82
C GLY A 176 0.62 -15.33 -5.51
N ARG A 177 1.03 -15.16 -6.78
CA ARG A 177 1.46 -16.25 -7.67
C ARG A 177 2.97 -16.29 -7.89
N ASP A 178 3.63 -15.17 -7.68
CA ASP A 178 5.02 -14.97 -8.07
C ASP A 178 5.92 -15.25 -6.87
N ARG A 179 6.89 -16.16 -7.04
CA ARG A 179 7.95 -16.38 -6.04
C ARG A 179 8.95 -15.24 -6.12
N LEU A 180 9.53 -14.91 -4.97
CA LEU A 180 10.62 -13.95 -4.90
C LEU A 180 11.95 -14.69 -5.13
N ASP A 181 12.85 -14.03 -5.84
CA ASP A 181 14.25 -14.43 -5.92
C ASP A 181 14.95 -13.97 -4.61
N THR A 182 15.01 -14.88 -3.64
CA THR A 182 15.58 -14.69 -2.30
C THR A 182 16.65 -15.73 -2.02
N ALA A 183 17.53 -15.46 -1.06
CA ALA A 183 18.58 -16.40 -0.65
C ALA A 183 18.04 -17.64 0.10
N CYS A 184 16.78 -17.65 0.49
CA CYS A 184 16.11 -18.74 1.18
C CYS A 184 14.93 -19.30 0.36
N ASP A 185 14.36 -20.41 0.83
CA ASP A 185 13.16 -20.98 0.22
C ASP A 185 12.01 -19.98 0.21
N CYS A 186 11.31 -19.88 -0.94
CA CYS A 186 10.16 -19.00 -1.10
C CYS A 186 8.97 -19.77 -1.65
N GLU A 187 7.81 -19.64 -1.00
CA GLU A 187 6.54 -20.22 -1.42
C GLU A 187 5.51 -19.12 -1.70
N ALA A 188 5.01 -19.08 -2.94
CA ALA A 188 3.91 -18.19 -3.32
C ALA A 188 2.57 -18.83 -2.93
N VAL A 189 1.72 -18.08 -2.21
CA VAL A 189 0.42 -18.55 -1.70
C VAL A 189 -0.67 -17.63 -2.23
N ILE A 190 -1.51 -18.13 -3.14
CA ILE A 190 -2.63 -17.34 -3.69
C ILE A 190 -3.66 -17.08 -2.59
N GLY A 191 -3.96 -15.78 -2.32
CA GLY A 191 -4.83 -15.36 -1.22
C GLY A 191 -4.23 -15.70 0.14
N GLY A 192 -2.91 -15.62 0.24
CA GLY A 192 -2.14 -15.98 1.41
C GLY A 192 -2.51 -15.16 2.64
N ASP A 193 -2.95 -13.92 2.47
CA ASP A 193 -3.48 -13.04 3.51
C ASP A 193 -4.69 -13.64 4.26
N GLY A 194 -5.49 -14.48 3.60
CA GLY A 194 -6.57 -15.24 4.21
C GLY A 194 -6.19 -16.63 4.73
N ILE A 195 -4.93 -17.09 4.57
CA ILE A 195 -4.51 -18.49 4.83
C ILE A 195 -3.35 -18.57 5.81
N VAL A 196 -2.30 -17.78 5.59
CA VAL A 196 -1.02 -17.80 6.31
C VAL A 196 -0.94 -16.59 7.24
N LEU A 197 -0.73 -16.84 8.53
CA LEU A 197 -0.87 -15.79 9.54
C LEU A 197 0.22 -14.70 9.42
N SER A 198 1.43 -15.08 9.05
CA SER A 198 2.53 -14.14 8.82
C SER A 198 2.29 -13.26 7.58
N ILE A 199 1.65 -13.78 6.53
CA ILE A 199 1.21 -12.97 5.37
C ILE A 199 0.11 -11.99 5.79
N ALA A 200 -0.90 -12.45 6.55
CA ALA A 200 -1.96 -11.57 7.07
C ALA A 200 -1.40 -10.43 7.93
N ALA A 201 -0.41 -10.72 8.77
CA ALA A 201 0.30 -9.70 9.55
C ALA A 201 1.03 -8.69 8.64
N ALA A 202 1.72 -9.17 7.60
CA ALA A 202 2.38 -8.32 6.61
C ALA A 202 1.38 -7.45 5.82
N SER A 203 0.23 -8.01 5.44
CA SER A 203 -0.88 -7.28 4.80
C SER A 203 -1.33 -6.08 5.64
N ILE A 204 -1.55 -6.28 6.95
CA ILE A 204 -1.91 -5.21 7.88
C ILE A 204 -0.82 -4.14 7.92
N VAL A 205 0.45 -4.53 8.07
CA VAL A 205 1.58 -3.59 8.14
C VAL A 205 1.72 -2.79 6.85
N ALA A 206 1.68 -3.44 5.70
CA ALA A 206 1.76 -2.77 4.40
C ALA A 206 0.59 -1.80 4.20
N LYS A 207 -0.63 -2.23 4.54
CA LYS A 207 -1.85 -1.43 4.36
C LYS A 207 -1.85 -0.19 5.25
N VAL A 208 -1.57 -0.33 6.55
CA VAL A 208 -1.55 0.81 7.50
C VAL A 208 -0.44 1.79 7.12
N THR A 209 0.75 1.30 6.83
CA THR A 209 1.87 2.15 6.41
C THR A 209 1.52 2.95 5.16
N ARG A 210 0.94 2.28 4.15
CA ARG A 210 0.55 2.96 2.92
C ARG A 210 -0.55 3.99 3.16
N ASP A 211 -1.57 3.67 3.95
CA ASP A 211 -2.68 4.58 4.23
C ASP A 211 -2.19 5.84 4.97
N ARG A 212 -1.25 5.71 5.90
CA ARG A 212 -0.58 6.83 6.57
C ARG A 212 0.22 7.70 5.59
N LEU A 213 0.96 7.09 4.65
CA LEU A 213 1.67 7.81 3.59
C LEU A 213 0.71 8.59 2.70
N MET A 214 -0.44 7.99 2.32
CA MET A 214 -1.44 8.68 1.50
C MET A 214 -2.14 9.82 2.24
N CYS A 215 -2.32 9.72 3.56
CA CYS A 215 -2.82 10.82 4.39
C CYS A 215 -1.80 11.98 4.48
N ALA A 216 -0.51 11.67 4.59
CA ALA A 216 0.53 12.70 4.54
C ALA A 216 0.56 13.39 3.17
N LEU A 217 0.49 12.59 2.09
CA LEU A 217 0.48 13.11 0.73
C LEU A 217 -0.73 14.01 0.42
N ALA A 218 -1.86 13.79 1.09
CA ALA A 218 -3.04 14.64 0.93
C ALA A 218 -2.80 16.10 1.38
N GLN A 219 -1.88 16.32 2.31
CA GLN A 219 -1.51 17.66 2.78
C GLN A 219 -0.72 18.43 1.69
N ASP A 220 0.12 17.74 0.94
CA ASP A 220 0.92 18.32 -0.14
C ASP A 220 0.13 18.47 -1.45
N CYS A 221 -0.97 17.69 -1.59
CA CYS A 221 -1.81 17.67 -2.77
C CYS A 221 -3.29 17.94 -2.43
N PRO A 222 -3.64 19.17 -1.97
CA PRO A 222 -5.01 19.48 -1.58
C PRO A 222 -5.97 19.40 -2.77
N GLY A 223 -7.19 18.96 -2.51
CA GLY A 223 -8.27 18.89 -3.51
C GLY A 223 -8.36 17.57 -4.29
N TYR A 224 -7.42 16.62 -4.08
CA TYR A 224 -7.51 15.28 -4.66
C TYR A 224 -8.26 14.28 -3.77
N GLY A 225 -8.33 14.49 -2.45
CA GLY A 225 -9.00 13.58 -1.50
C GLY A 225 -8.21 12.31 -1.19
N PHE A 226 -6.89 12.32 -1.27
CA PHE A 226 -6.03 11.16 -1.01
C PHE A 226 -6.18 10.59 0.40
N GLU A 227 -6.56 11.41 1.38
CA GLU A 227 -6.85 11.01 2.76
C GLU A 227 -8.11 10.13 2.86
N GLN A 228 -9.02 10.18 1.89
CA GLN A 228 -10.24 9.38 1.86
C GLN A 228 -10.03 8.10 1.06
N HIS A 229 -9.79 8.22 -0.22
CA HIS A 229 -9.76 7.09 -1.16
C HIS A 229 -8.36 6.51 -1.41
N LYS A 230 -7.31 7.03 -0.74
CA LYS A 230 -5.92 6.50 -0.81
C LYS A 230 -5.37 6.34 -2.24
N GLY A 231 -5.83 7.20 -3.16
CA GLY A 231 -5.40 7.22 -4.56
C GLY A 231 -6.11 6.22 -5.47
N TYR A 232 -7.13 5.48 -5.01
CA TYR A 232 -7.92 4.59 -5.85
C TYR A 232 -8.77 5.34 -6.87
N ALA A 233 -9.14 4.67 -7.97
CA ALA A 233 -9.93 5.22 -9.08
C ALA A 233 -11.42 5.28 -8.72
N VAL A 234 -11.78 6.09 -7.73
CA VAL A 234 -13.18 6.40 -7.38
C VAL A 234 -13.65 7.64 -8.13
N PRO A 235 -14.98 7.86 -8.27
CA PRO A 235 -15.52 9.01 -9.00
C PRO A 235 -14.91 10.35 -8.57
N GLU A 236 -14.75 10.57 -7.27
CA GLU A 236 -14.21 11.79 -6.69
C GLU A 236 -12.75 12.04 -7.10
N HIS A 237 -11.94 10.96 -7.14
CA HIS A 237 -10.56 11.04 -7.59
C HIS A 237 -10.46 11.32 -9.10
N LEU A 238 -11.31 10.66 -9.90
CA LEU A 238 -11.34 10.86 -11.34
C LEU A 238 -11.81 12.29 -11.70
N ASP A 239 -12.78 12.83 -10.96
CA ASP A 239 -13.22 14.24 -11.12
C ASP A 239 -12.08 15.20 -10.76
N ALA A 240 -11.43 15.02 -9.61
CA ALA A 240 -10.28 15.82 -9.21
C ALA A 240 -9.16 15.77 -10.26
N LEU A 241 -8.85 14.58 -10.77
CA LEU A 241 -7.83 14.36 -11.79
C LEU A 241 -8.19 15.07 -13.11
N ASN A 242 -9.46 15.04 -13.52
CA ASN A 242 -9.95 15.75 -14.72
C ASN A 242 -9.94 17.28 -14.57
N ARG A 243 -10.16 17.79 -13.37
CA ARG A 243 -10.26 19.22 -13.07
C ARG A 243 -8.89 19.84 -12.79
N LEU A 244 -8.04 19.16 -12.02
CA LEU A 244 -6.76 19.68 -11.54
C LEU A 244 -5.54 19.17 -12.35
N GLY A 245 -5.74 18.14 -13.17
CA GLY A 245 -4.64 17.44 -13.85
C GLY A 245 -3.89 16.47 -12.94
N PRO A 246 -2.91 15.73 -13.45
CA PRO A 246 -2.11 14.82 -12.65
C PRO A 246 -0.99 15.53 -11.90
N THR A 247 -0.76 15.16 -10.64
CA THR A 247 0.41 15.55 -9.85
C THR A 247 1.61 14.65 -10.18
N VAL A 248 2.78 14.98 -9.62
CA VAL A 248 4.01 14.15 -9.67
C VAL A 248 3.82 12.77 -9.02
N HIS A 249 2.81 12.59 -8.19
CA HIS A 249 2.53 11.34 -7.49
C HIS A 249 1.58 10.40 -8.25
N HIS A 250 0.99 10.86 -9.37
CA HIS A 250 0.17 10.03 -10.23
C HIS A 250 1.03 9.17 -11.15
N ARG A 251 0.62 7.91 -11.32
CA ARG A 251 1.33 6.89 -12.12
C ARG A 251 1.08 7.12 -13.61
N SER A 252 2.11 7.50 -14.33
CA SER A 252 2.01 8.07 -15.69
C SER A 252 1.34 7.16 -16.71
N PHE A 253 1.54 5.85 -16.62
CA PHE A 253 1.04 4.86 -17.59
C PHE A 253 -0.32 4.27 -17.24
N PHE A 254 -0.96 4.68 -16.14
CA PHE A 254 -2.31 4.27 -15.82
C PHE A 254 -3.29 5.05 -16.70
N ALA A 255 -4.20 4.35 -17.41
CA ALA A 255 -5.02 4.95 -18.45
C ALA A 255 -5.74 6.25 -18.06
N PRO A 256 -6.40 6.38 -16.87
CA PRO A 256 -7.03 7.64 -16.49
C PRO A 256 -6.02 8.79 -16.31
N VAL A 257 -4.82 8.48 -15.79
CA VAL A 257 -3.75 9.46 -15.58
C VAL A 257 -3.15 9.91 -16.90
N ALA A 258 -2.90 8.98 -17.82
CA ALA A 258 -2.41 9.28 -19.17
C ALA A 258 -3.39 10.18 -19.93
N ALA A 259 -4.68 9.89 -19.85
CA ALA A 259 -5.74 10.70 -20.48
C ALA A 259 -5.80 12.12 -19.87
N ALA A 260 -5.77 12.25 -18.54
CA ALA A 260 -5.76 13.54 -17.87
C ALA A 260 -4.48 14.34 -18.19
N ARG A 261 -3.32 13.68 -18.28
CA ARG A 261 -2.05 14.31 -18.67
C ARG A 261 -2.12 14.89 -20.08
N ALA A 262 -2.64 14.13 -21.04
CA ALA A 262 -2.78 14.60 -22.43
C ALA A 262 -3.67 15.85 -22.51
N LYS A 263 -4.68 15.96 -21.64
CA LYS A 263 -5.59 17.10 -21.57
C LYS A 263 -4.97 18.37 -20.94
N HIS A 264 -4.18 18.20 -19.87
CA HIS A 264 -3.67 19.32 -19.07
C HIS A 264 -2.24 19.74 -19.42
N MET A 265 -1.43 18.84 -19.99
CA MET A 265 -0.04 19.08 -20.35
C MET A 265 0.18 18.65 -21.79
N PRO A 266 -0.15 19.52 -22.74
CA PRO A 266 0.00 19.15 -24.15
C PRO A 266 1.42 18.78 -24.56
N TRP A 267 2.45 19.18 -23.77
CA TRP A 267 3.86 18.70 -23.95
C TRP A 267 4.82 19.37 -22.96
N THR A 268 5.87 18.66 -22.60
CA THR A 268 7.07 19.01 -21.82
C THR A 268 6.89 19.61 -20.42
N VAL A 269 7.03 18.73 -19.41
CA VAL A 269 7.53 19.12 -18.09
C VAL A 269 8.63 18.17 -17.69
N GLU A 270 9.78 18.71 -17.32
CA GLU A 270 10.87 17.96 -16.68
C GLU A 270 10.38 17.19 -15.46
N PRO A 271 10.94 16.02 -15.14
CA PRO A 271 10.49 15.23 -14.02
C PRO A 271 10.73 16.00 -12.70
N ALA A 272 9.65 16.50 -12.10
CA ALA A 272 9.72 17.00 -10.75
C ALA A 272 10.20 15.90 -9.80
N GLN A 273 10.98 16.26 -8.80
CA GLN A 273 11.52 15.34 -7.81
C GLN A 273 10.38 14.60 -7.13
N ASP A 274 10.42 13.27 -7.16
CA ASP A 274 9.46 12.41 -6.46
C ASP A 274 9.74 12.46 -4.96
N LEU A 275 8.72 12.80 -4.17
CA LEU A 275 8.82 12.83 -2.70
C LEU A 275 9.31 11.49 -2.11
N PHE A 276 9.12 10.39 -2.84
CA PHE A 276 9.56 9.05 -2.46
C PHE A 276 10.79 8.56 -3.24
N ALA A 277 11.47 9.45 -3.99
CA ALA A 277 12.75 9.12 -4.56
C ALA A 277 13.78 9.01 -3.43
N VAL A 278 13.78 7.90 -2.75
CA VAL A 278 14.92 7.50 -1.91
C VAL A 278 16.07 7.29 -2.89
N THR A 279 17.06 8.17 -2.85
CA THR A 279 18.35 7.92 -3.47
C THR A 279 18.79 6.52 -3.03
N GLU A 280 19.01 5.64 -4.00
CA GLU A 280 19.68 4.37 -3.75
C GLU A 280 21.05 4.74 -3.16
N ILE A 281 21.16 4.69 -1.83
CA ILE A 281 22.47 4.63 -1.19
C ILE A 281 22.95 3.22 -1.51
N GLU A 282 23.69 3.07 -2.60
CA GLU A 282 24.57 1.93 -2.77
C GLU A 282 25.53 1.96 -1.58
N LEU A 283 25.31 1.08 -0.61
CA LEU A 283 26.33 0.68 0.32
C LEU A 283 27.41 -0.01 -0.53
N GLN A 284 28.34 0.75 -1.06
CA GLN A 284 29.64 0.24 -1.44
C GLN A 284 30.27 -0.23 -0.13
N VAL A 285 30.19 -1.55 0.11
CA VAL A 285 31.06 -2.22 1.06
C VAL A 285 32.42 -2.18 0.42
N ASP A 286 33.22 -1.21 0.84
CA ASP A 286 34.62 -1.10 0.51
C ASP A 286 35.33 -2.34 1.11
N THR A 287 35.50 -3.38 0.32
CA THR A 287 36.30 -4.56 0.66
C THR A 287 37.77 -4.25 0.37
N GLY A 288 38.25 -3.14 0.88
CA GLY A 288 39.65 -2.78 0.92
C GLY A 288 40.40 -3.55 2.00
N LEU A 289 40.55 -4.84 1.83
CA LEU A 289 41.57 -5.66 2.49
C LEU A 289 42.42 -6.29 1.38
N GLU A 290 43.30 -5.46 0.82
CA GLU A 290 44.54 -5.97 0.20
C GLU A 290 45.39 -6.56 1.34
N VAL A 291 45.38 -7.86 1.46
CA VAL A 291 46.42 -8.59 2.26
C VAL A 291 47.63 -8.72 1.36
N ASP A 292 48.56 -7.81 1.57
CA ASP A 292 49.92 -7.93 1.03
C ASP A 292 50.61 -9.21 1.60
N VAL A 293 50.72 -10.25 0.76
CA VAL A 293 51.49 -11.47 1.06
C VAL A 293 52.76 -11.44 0.22
N SER A 294 53.63 -10.46 0.49
CA SER A 294 54.98 -10.48 -0.01
C SER A 294 55.94 -10.01 1.09
N ALA A 295 56.34 -10.94 1.98
CA ALA A 295 57.66 -10.96 2.64
C ALA A 295 57.86 -12.25 3.41
N ASN A 296 58.88 -12.95 2.95
CA ASN A 296 59.77 -13.90 3.58
C ASN A 296 59.70 -15.37 3.14
N LEU A 297 60.75 -15.63 2.27
CA LEU A 297 61.52 -16.88 2.06
C LEU A 297 60.81 -18.07 1.51
#